data_31b29daa6b8735b7ceac05038c8fec71
#
_entry.id   31b29daa6b8735b7ceac05038c8fec71
#
_cell.length_a   1.000
_cell.length_b   1.000
_cell.length_c   1.000
_cell.angle_alpha   90.00
_cell.angle_beta   90.00
_cell.angle_gamma   90.00
#
_symmetry.space_group_name_H-M   'P 1'
#
loop_
_entity.id
_entity.type
_entity.pdbx_description
1 polymer ?
#
loop_
_entity_poly.entity_id
_entity_poly.type
_entity_poly.pdbx_seq_one_letter_code
_entity_poly.pdbx_strand_id
1 'polypeptide(L)'
;MRDNLLFLKHALQEIKTVWSVTESSKYLVKKMIVPIPFCHNNLIVELGAGNGCITQALLKKLEGQSKMISFELHPAFFNKIMHLSNEQCTIVNDNALNILNFVDSQSVDAIVSWLPLANIGTKVKQAIITEVKKSMKEDWLFIQFQYSLYDYKFLKKNFKSVKVQFCALNVPPAFIY
;
A
#
# COMPACT_ATOMS: atom_id res chain seq x y z
N MET A 1 15.72 -12.51 -9.72
CA MET A 1 14.90 -11.29 -9.88
C MET A 1 13.72 -11.50 -10.83
N ARG A 2 13.90 -12.06 -12.05
CA ARG A 2 12.78 -12.35 -12.99
C ARG A 2 11.68 -13.27 -12.40
N ASP A 3 12.04 -14.29 -11.64
CA ASP A 3 11.08 -15.24 -11.06
C ASP A 3 10.14 -14.61 -10.01
N ASN A 4 10.65 -13.66 -9.21
CA ASN A 4 9.85 -12.94 -8.22
C ASN A 4 8.81 -12.02 -8.87
N LEU A 5 9.14 -11.45 -10.03
CA LEU A 5 8.23 -10.59 -10.80
C LEU A 5 7.10 -11.41 -11.44
N LEU A 6 7.44 -12.59 -11.99
CA LEU A 6 6.44 -13.50 -12.56
C LEU A 6 5.47 -14.00 -11.50
N PHE A 7 5.98 -14.38 -10.34
CA PHE A 7 5.19 -14.87 -9.21
C PHE A 7 4.25 -13.79 -8.66
N LEU A 8 4.73 -12.55 -8.55
CA LEU A 8 3.88 -11.44 -8.11
C LEU A 8 2.80 -11.11 -9.14
N LYS A 9 3.12 -11.14 -10.45
CA LYS A 9 2.14 -11.01 -11.52
C LYS A 9 1.05 -12.07 -11.44
N HIS A 10 1.41 -13.34 -11.26
CA HIS A 10 0.44 -14.43 -11.13
C HIS A 10 -0.41 -14.29 -9.86
N ALA A 11 0.21 -14.02 -8.71
CA ALA A 11 -0.53 -13.81 -7.46
C ALA A 11 -1.55 -12.66 -7.56
N LEU A 12 -1.21 -11.58 -8.27
CA LEU A 12 -2.11 -10.45 -8.50
C LEU A 12 -3.14 -10.72 -9.62
N GLN A 13 -2.85 -11.61 -10.56
CA GLN A 13 -3.81 -11.99 -11.62
C GLN A 13 -4.92 -12.91 -11.09
N GLU A 14 -4.60 -13.85 -10.22
CA GLU A 14 -5.60 -14.73 -9.58
C GLU A 14 -6.56 -13.95 -8.65
N ILE A 15 -6.10 -12.85 -8.09
CA ILE A 15 -6.89 -11.98 -7.23
C ILE A 15 -7.94 -11.18 -8.01
N LYS A 16 -7.83 -11.05 -9.33
CA LYS A 16 -8.77 -10.30 -10.18
C LYS A 16 -10.23 -10.73 -10.03
N THR A 17 -10.48 -12.01 -9.83
CA THR A 17 -11.85 -12.55 -9.74
C THR A 17 -12.57 -12.20 -8.43
N VAL A 18 -11.81 -11.90 -7.37
CA VAL A 18 -12.39 -11.62 -6.04
C VAL A 18 -12.43 -10.12 -5.73
N TRP A 19 -11.44 -9.35 -6.25
CA TRP A 19 -11.22 -7.94 -5.87
C TRP A 19 -11.81 -6.92 -6.84
N SER A 20 -12.20 -7.33 -8.05
CA SER A 20 -12.84 -6.43 -9.04
C SER A 20 -14.30 -6.08 -8.69
N VAL A 21 -14.89 -6.74 -7.70
CA VAL A 21 -16.34 -6.68 -7.45
C VAL A 21 -16.71 -5.77 -6.27
N THR A 22 -15.79 -5.49 -5.35
CA THR A 22 -16.16 -4.70 -4.16
C THR A 22 -15.26 -3.48 -4.01
N GLU A 23 -15.81 -2.30 -4.23
CA GLU A 23 -15.14 -1.05 -3.84
C GLU A 23 -14.91 -1.05 -2.32
N SER A 24 -13.73 -0.62 -1.92
CA SER A 24 -13.41 -0.48 -0.50
C SER A 24 -14.37 0.46 0.17
N SER A 25 -14.94 0.03 1.28
CA SER A 25 -15.89 0.87 2.01
C SER A 25 -15.22 2.16 2.47
N LYS A 26 -15.97 3.26 2.49
CA LYS A 26 -15.50 4.55 3.03
C LYS A 26 -14.97 4.42 4.46
N TYR A 27 -15.47 3.47 5.23
CA TYR A 27 -15.04 3.18 6.60
C TYR A 27 -13.64 2.54 6.64
N LEU A 28 -13.36 1.62 5.72
CA LEU A 28 -12.04 1.00 5.61
C LEU A 28 -11.00 2.03 5.17
N VAL A 29 -11.28 2.77 4.09
CA VAL A 29 -10.42 3.85 3.61
C VAL A 29 -10.11 4.84 4.73
N LYS A 30 -11.14 5.32 5.45
CA LYS A 30 -10.97 6.24 6.59
C LYS A 30 -10.06 5.65 7.68
N LYS A 31 -10.27 4.38 8.07
CA LYS A 31 -9.44 3.73 9.09
C LYS A 31 -7.98 3.56 8.66
N MET A 32 -7.71 3.38 7.36
CA MET A 32 -6.34 3.27 6.86
C MET A 32 -5.61 4.61 6.82
N ILE A 33 -6.31 5.72 6.55
CA ILE A 33 -5.65 7.03 6.42
C ILE A 33 -5.61 7.85 7.72
N VAL A 34 -6.56 7.64 8.64
CA VAL A 34 -6.65 8.39 9.92
C VAL A 34 -5.36 8.31 10.76
N PRO A 35 -4.63 7.17 10.82
CA PRO A 35 -3.39 7.11 11.61
C PRO A 35 -2.25 7.95 11.06
N ILE A 36 -2.31 8.41 9.80
CA ILE A 36 -1.23 9.16 9.16
C ILE A 36 -1.19 10.58 9.74
N PRO A 37 -0.07 11.00 10.33
CA PRO A 37 0.08 12.37 10.80
C PRO A 37 0.38 13.30 9.62
N PHE A 38 -0.67 13.73 8.91
CA PHE A 38 -0.51 14.67 7.80
C PHE A 38 0.10 15.98 8.29
N CYS A 39 1.16 16.42 7.63
CA CYS A 39 1.82 17.71 7.85
C CYS A 39 2.36 18.25 6.51
N HIS A 40 2.87 19.50 6.49
CA HIS A 40 3.16 20.22 5.26
C HIS A 40 4.24 19.64 4.33
N ASN A 41 5.03 18.68 4.79
CA ASN A 41 6.18 18.14 4.03
C ASN A 41 6.26 16.61 4.08
N ASN A 42 5.14 15.91 4.08
CA ASN A 42 5.15 14.45 4.06
C ASN A 42 5.50 13.88 2.69
N LEU A 43 6.23 12.76 2.70
CA LEU A 43 6.30 11.84 1.58
C LEU A 43 5.54 10.57 1.93
N ILE A 44 4.45 10.31 1.22
CA ILE A 44 3.59 9.15 1.43
C ILE A 44 3.73 8.20 0.23
N VAL A 45 3.80 6.91 0.50
CA VAL A 45 3.80 5.89 -0.56
C VAL A 45 2.58 5.00 -0.42
N GLU A 46 1.91 4.75 -1.54
CA GLU A 46 0.83 3.78 -1.65
C GLU A 46 1.31 2.58 -2.47
N LEU A 47 1.11 1.37 -1.95
CA LEU A 47 1.45 0.13 -2.62
C LEU A 47 0.18 -0.63 -3.02
N GLY A 48 -0.09 -0.70 -4.33
CA GLY A 48 -1.27 -1.32 -4.90
C GLY A 48 -2.46 -0.37 -4.94
N ALA A 49 -2.42 0.64 -5.81
CA ALA A 49 -3.46 1.66 -5.92
C ALA A 49 -4.83 1.13 -6.38
N GLY A 50 -4.85 0.06 -7.18
CA GLY A 50 -6.07 -0.55 -7.67
C GLY A 50 -6.97 0.41 -8.43
N ASN A 51 -8.18 0.60 -7.92
CA ASN A 51 -9.16 1.55 -8.51
C ASN A 51 -8.97 3.02 -8.05
N GLY A 52 -7.94 3.32 -7.25
CA GLY A 52 -7.61 4.66 -6.79
C GLY A 52 -8.41 5.19 -5.60
N CYS A 53 -9.17 4.36 -4.91
CA CYS A 53 -9.97 4.81 -3.74
C CYS A 53 -9.11 5.40 -2.62
N ILE A 54 -8.00 4.74 -2.29
CA ILE A 54 -7.04 5.24 -1.27
C ILE A 54 -6.27 6.43 -1.85
N THR A 55 -5.81 6.34 -3.09
CA THR A 55 -5.10 7.43 -3.79
C THR A 55 -5.88 8.74 -3.67
N GLN A 56 -7.16 8.73 -4.05
CA GLN A 56 -8.03 9.91 -3.96
C GLN A 56 -8.24 10.40 -2.52
N ALA A 57 -8.33 9.48 -1.56
CA ALA A 57 -8.52 9.84 -0.17
C ALA A 57 -7.24 10.44 0.45
N LEU A 58 -6.06 9.94 0.07
CA LEU A 58 -4.77 10.51 0.46
C LEU A 58 -4.58 11.89 -0.16
N LEU A 59 -4.81 12.04 -1.47
CA LEU A 59 -4.71 13.32 -2.17
C LEU A 59 -5.50 14.44 -1.50
N LYS A 60 -6.71 14.15 -1.02
CA LYS A 60 -7.55 15.13 -0.29
C LYS A 60 -6.99 15.54 1.06
N LYS A 61 -5.97 14.86 1.56
CA LYS A 61 -5.36 15.09 2.86
C LYS A 61 -3.93 15.64 2.79
N LEU A 62 -3.32 15.63 1.60
CA LEU A 62 -2.01 16.22 1.42
C LEU A 62 -2.07 17.74 1.63
N GLU A 63 -1.11 18.27 2.37
CA GLU A 63 -1.00 19.69 2.70
C GLU A 63 0.39 20.23 2.29
N GLY A 64 0.43 21.49 1.92
CA GLY A 64 1.67 22.21 1.64
C GLY A 64 2.51 21.55 0.54
N GLN A 65 3.77 21.23 0.85
CA GLN A 65 4.74 20.61 -0.06
C GLN A 65 4.70 19.08 -0.03
N SER A 66 3.71 18.48 0.64
CA SER A 66 3.59 17.03 0.73
C SER A 66 3.45 16.38 -0.64
N LYS A 67 4.07 15.22 -0.78
CA LYS A 67 4.09 14.43 -2.02
C LYS A 67 3.60 13.01 -1.73
N MET A 68 3.05 12.37 -2.74
CA MET A 68 2.79 10.95 -2.70
C MET A 68 3.23 10.24 -3.98
N ILE A 69 3.61 8.99 -3.84
CA ILE A 69 3.90 8.09 -4.96
C ILE A 69 3.01 6.86 -4.78
N SER A 70 2.24 6.55 -5.81
CA SER A 70 1.29 5.44 -5.80
C SER A 70 1.72 4.38 -6.81
N PHE A 71 1.98 3.17 -6.34
CA PHE A 71 2.41 2.04 -7.15
C PHE A 71 1.22 1.19 -7.56
N GLU A 72 1.10 0.92 -8.86
CA GLU A 72 0.15 -0.03 -9.39
C GLU A 72 0.83 -0.91 -10.45
N LEU A 73 0.91 -2.22 -10.18
CA LEU A 73 1.59 -3.15 -11.07
C LEU A 73 0.75 -3.51 -12.31
N HIS A 74 -0.58 -3.51 -12.16
CA HIS A 74 -1.47 -3.95 -13.23
C HIS A 74 -1.74 -2.82 -14.23
N PRO A 75 -1.35 -2.95 -15.53
CA PRO A 75 -1.48 -1.86 -16.50
C PRO A 75 -2.91 -1.33 -16.67
N ALA A 76 -3.93 -2.19 -16.59
CA ALA A 76 -5.31 -1.75 -16.76
C ALA A 76 -5.79 -0.88 -15.59
N PHE A 77 -5.36 -1.17 -14.34
CA PHE A 77 -5.64 -0.30 -13.20
C PHE A 77 -4.81 0.96 -13.26
N PHE A 78 -3.52 0.86 -13.61
CA PHE A 78 -2.67 2.02 -13.83
C PHE A 78 -3.29 3.00 -14.84
N ASN A 79 -3.69 2.51 -16.02
CA ASN A 79 -4.32 3.34 -17.06
C ASN A 79 -5.62 4.01 -16.57
N LYS A 80 -6.36 3.34 -15.69
CA LYS A 80 -7.60 3.87 -15.11
C LYS A 80 -7.36 5.03 -14.16
N ILE A 81 -6.23 5.03 -13.43
CA ILE A 81 -5.95 5.99 -12.35
C ILE A 81 -4.86 7.00 -12.68
N MET A 82 -4.12 6.84 -13.80
CA MET A 82 -3.01 7.73 -14.15
C MET A 82 -3.43 9.21 -14.25
N HIS A 83 -4.69 9.49 -14.54
CA HIS A 83 -5.25 10.85 -14.55
C HIS A 83 -5.24 11.54 -13.19
N LEU A 84 -5.04 10.81 -12.08
CA LEU A 84 -4.88 11.36 -10.73
C LEU A 84 -3.50 11.95 -10.48
N SER A 85 -2.54 11.71 -11.39
CA SER A 85 -1.20 12.31 -11.30
C SER A 85 -1.28 13.84 -11.41
N ASN A 86 -0.56 14.52 -10.52
CA ASN A 86 -0.46 15.98 -10.46
C ASN A 86 0.84 16.38 -9.76
N GLU A 87 1.02 17.66 -9.42
CA GLU A 87 2.23 18.16 -8.76
C GLU A 87 2.54 17.50 -7.41
N GLN A 88 1.53 16.99 -6.71
CA GLN A 88 1.66 16.31 -5.41
C GLN A 88 1.60 14.79 -5.50
N CYS A 89 1.18 14.22 -6.63
CA CYS A 89 0.95 12.79 -6.79
C CYS A 89 1.57 12.25 -8.06
N THR A 90 2.46 11.28 -7.92
CA THR A 90 3.00 10.49 -9.03
C THR A 90 2.42 9.09 -8.99
N ILE A 91 1.74 8.67 -10.06
CA ILE A 91 1.29 7.28 -10.22
C ILE A 91 2.32 6.54 -11.07
N VAL A 92 2.81 5.41 -10.60
CA VAL A 92 3.83 4.61 -11.29
C VAL A 92 3.33 3.21 -11.60
N ASN A 93 3.56 2.75 -12.85
CA ASN A 93 3.26 1.38 -13.23
C ASN A 93 4.48 0.50 -12.95
N ASP A 94 4.69 0.20 -11.67
CA ASP A 94 5.85 -0.60 -11.24
C ASP A 94 5.51 -1.46 -10.02
N ASN A 95 6.47 -2.30 -9.66
CA ASN A 95 6.42 -3.24 -8.56
C ASN A 95 6.86 -2.58 -7.25
N ALA A 96 6.21 -2.91 -6.15
CA ALA A 96 6.59 -2.50 -4.80
C ALA A 96 8.04 -2.89 -4.39
N LEU A 97 8.65 -3.87 -5.07
CA LEU A 97 10.06 -4.22 -4.89
C LEU A 97 11.02 -3.14 -5.40
N ASN A 98 10.55 -2.24 -6.24
CA ASN A 98 11.35 -1.18 -6.85
C ASN A 98 11.16 0.18 -6.18
N ILE A 99 10.59 0.22 -4.98
CA ILE A 99 10.28 1.47 -4.26
C ILE A 99 11.49 2.40 -4.17
N LEU A 100 12.69 1.86 -3.90
CA LEU A 100 13.93 2.65 -3.80
C LEU A 100 14.45 3.21 -5.13
N ASN A 101 13.82 2.90 -6.26
CA ASN A 101 14.09 3.60 -7.53
C ASN A 101 13.35 4.93 -7.63
N PHE A 102 12.39 5.19 -6.72
CA PHE A 102 11.50 6.35 -6.76
C PHE A 102 11.60 7.23 -5.51
N VAL A 103 12.15 6.69 -4.43
CA VAL A 103 12.35 7.41 -3.16
C VAL A 103 13.73 7.12 -2.60
N ASP A 104 14.28 8.07 -1.85
CA ASP A 104 15.53 7.86 -1.13
C ASP A 104 15.32 6.93 0.07
N SER A 105 16.40 6.29 0.50
CA SER A 105 16.39 5.51 1.74
C SER A 105 16.04 6.41 2.92
N GLN A 106 15.20 5.92 3.82
CA GLN A 106 14.76 6.63 5.03
C GLN A 106 14.13 8.01 4.76
N SER A 107 13.42 8.15 3.64
CA SER A 107 12.75 9.41 3.27
C SER A 107 11.22 9.37 3.43
N VAL A 108 10.62 8.18 3.46
CA VAL A 108 9.17 8.02 3.45
C VAL A 108 8.58 8.16 4.84
N ASP A 109 7.57 8.99 4.97
CA ASP A 109 6.88 9.29 6.23
C ASP A 109 5.77 8.28 6.55
N ALA A 110 5.05 7.79 5.56
CA ALA A 110 4.05 6.73 5.76
C ALA A 110 3.92 5.87 4.50
N ILE A 111 3.69 4.58 4.70
CA ILE A 111 3.35 3.66 3.61
C ILE A 111 1.98 3.06 3.88
N VAL A 112 1.09 3.18 2.90
CA VAL A 112 -0.23 2.57 2.91
C VAL A 112 -0.23 1.44 1.88
N SER A 113 -0.47 0.22 2.33
CA SER A 113 -0.38 -0.96 1.47
C SER A 113 -1.72 -1.68 1.35
N TRP A 114 -2.08 -1.91 0.10
CA TRP A 114 -3.23 -2.70 -0.32
C TRP A 114 -2.80 -4.05 -0.91
N LEU A 115 -1.53 -4.38 -0.77
CA LEU A 115 -1.01 -5.64 -1.30
C LEU A 115 -1.62 -6.83 -0.55
N PRO A 116 -2.07 -7.85 -1.25
CA PRO A 116 -2.66 -9.05 -0.66
C PRO A 116 -1.56 -9.96 -0.09
N LEU A 117 -0.94 -9.57 1.00
CA LEU A 117 0.23 -10.27 1.56
C LEU A 117 -0.05 -11.76 1.81
N ALA A 118 -1.27 -12.12 2.22
CA ALA A 118 -1.63 -13.52 2.46
C ALA A 118 -1.50 -14.41 1.20
N ASN A 119 -1.64 -13.82 0.02
CA ASN A 119 -1.56 -14.51 -1.26
C ASN A 119 -0.18 -14.41 -1.92
N ILE A 120 0.73 -13.65 -1.32
CA ILE A 120 2.10 -13.49 -1.83
C ILE A 120 3.01 -14.52 -1.16
N GLY A 121 3.82 -15.22 -1.94
CA GLY A 121 4.79 -16.19 -1.44
C GLY A 121 5.77 -15.56 -0.43
N THR A 122 6.12 -16.29 0.62
CA THR A 122 6.90 -15.77 1.77
C THR A 122 8.20 -15.06 1.38
N LYS A 123 8.92 -15.55 0.38
CA LYS A 123 10.17 -14.92 -0.10
C LYS A 123 9.92 -13.54 -0.68
N VAL A 124 8.90 -13.41 -1.53
CA VAL A 124 8.54 -12.13 -2.18
C VAL A 124 7.97 -11.16 -1.14
N LYS A 125 7.11 -11.64 -0.25
CA LYS A 125 6.57 -10.88 0.89
C LYS A 125 7.70 -10.30 1.75
N GLN A 126 8.70 -11.12 2.11
CA GLN A 126 9.86 -10.67 2.88
C GLN A 126 10.68 -9.63 2.13
N ALA A 127 10.88 -9.81 0.81
CA ALA A 127 11.59 -8.82 -0.01
C ALA A 127 10.84 -7.47 -0.03
N ILE A 128 9.52 -7.47 -0.24
CA ILE A 128 8.72 -6.23 -0.20
C ILE A 128 8.86 -5.53 1.16
N ILE A 129 8.70 -6.26 2.28
CA ILE A 129 8.83 -5.66 3.61
C ILE A 129 10.25 -5.14 3.86
N THR A 130 11.27 -5.78 3.30
CA THR A 130 12.65 -5.28 3.39
C THR A 130 12.80 -3.93 2.68
N GLU A 131 12.28 -3.79 1.46
CA GLU A 131 12.33 -2.52 0.72
C GLU A 131 11.46 -1.43 1.38
N VAL A 132 10.28 -1.78 1.89
CA VAL A 132 9.43 -0.91 2.71
C VAL A 132 10.24 -0.35 3.90
N LYS A 133 10.89 -1.22 4.68
CA LYS A 133 11.66 -0.79 5.85
C LYS A 133 12.87 0.08 5.51
N LYS A 134 13.52 -0.16 4.39
CA LYS A 134 14.65 0.67 3.93
C LYS A 134 14.20 2.06 3.49
N SER A 135 13.02 2.19 2.88
CA SER A 135 12.50 3.46 2.38
C SER A 135 11.92 4.35 3.49
N MET A 136 11.40 3.74 4.56
CA MET A 136 10.75 4.46 5.65
C MET A 136 11.76 5.16 6.57
N LYS A 137 11.42 6.36 7.04
CA LYS A 137 12.10 7.01 8.17
C LYS A 137 12.01 6.15 9.43
N GLU A 138 12.82 6.44 10.43
CA GLU A 138 12.69 5.81 11.75
C GLU A 138 11.40 6.30 12.44
N ASP A 139 10.71 5.39 13.13
CA ASP A 139 9.46 5.64 13.89
C ASP A 139 8.21 6.02 13.06
N TRP A 140 8.18 5.71 11.76
CA TRP A 140 7.03 5.99 10.90
C TRP A 140 6.08 4.82 10.67
N LEU A 141 4.96 5.06 9.97
CA LEU A 141 3.83 4.13 9.88
C LEU A 141 3.84 3.31 8.59
N PHE A 142 3.79 2.00 8.75
CA PHE A 142 3.37 1.07 7.70
C PHE A 142 1.94 0.62 8.00
N ILE A 143 1.01 0.93 7.13
CA ILE A 143 -0.41 0.61 7.28
C ILE A 143 -0.78 -0.43 6.23
N GLN A 144 -1.18 -1.61 6.69
CA GLN A 144 -1.50 -2.75 5.84
C GLN A 144 -2.92 -3.22 6.09
N PHE A 145 -3.69 -3.39 5.04
CA PHE A 145 -5.02 -4.00 5.09
C PHE A 145 -4.95 -5.49 4.72
N GLN A 146 -5.75 -6.30 5.41
CA GLN A 146 -5.93 -7.72 5.14
C GLN A 146 -7.35 -8.19 5.51
N TYR A 147 -7.85 -9.26 4.87
CA TYR A 147 -9.11 -9.92 5.27
C TYR A 147 -8.94 -10.97 6.36
N SER A 148 -7.73 -11.26 6.79
CA SER A 148 -7.44 -12.24 7.84
C SER A 148 -6.25 -11.83 8.69
N LEU A 149 -6.11 -12.48 9.84
CA LEU A 149 -4.95 -12.31 10.74
C LEU A 149 -3.76 -13.22 10.36
N TYR A 150 -3.79 -13.83 9.16
CA TYR A 150 -2.77 -14.79 8.72
C TYR A 150 -1.35 -14.20 8.80
N ASP A 151 -1.17 -12.96 8.39
CA ASP A 151 0.13 -12.30 8.36
C ASP A 151 0.50 -11.57 9.67
N TYR A 152 -0.33 -11.65 10.72
CA TYR A 152 -0.05 -10.95 11.98
C TYR A 152 1.31 -11.30 12.58
N LYS A 153 1.61 -12.61 12.70
CA LYS A 153 2.90 -13.07 13.24
C LYS A 153 4.08 -12.64 12.36
N PHE A 154 3.89 -12.66 11.05
CA PHE A 154 4.90 -12.21 10.09
C PHE A 154 5.18 -10.71 10.25
N LEU A 155 4.16 -9.87 10.32
CA LEU A 155 4.29 -8.43 10.53
C LEU A 155 4.91 -8.14 11.90
N LYS A 156 4.47 -8.82 12.97
CA LYS A 156 5.04 -8.66 14.31
C LYS A 156 6.54 -9.01 14.40
N LYS A 157 7.02 -9.94 13.56
CA LYS A 157 8.45 -10.27 13.46
C LYS A 157 9.26 -9.17 12.75
N ASN A 158 8.62 -8.43 11.85
CA ASN A 158 9.32 -7.47 10.98
C ASN A 158 9.26 -6.03 11.50
N PHE A 159 8.29 -5.67 12.35
CA PHE A 159 8.10 -4.30 12.87
C PHE A 159 8.21 -4.26 14.39
N LYS A 160 8.70 -3.14 14.96
CA LYS A 160 8.89 -2.91 16.42
C LYS A 160 7.57 -3.09 17.19
N SER A 161 6.46 -2.61 16.63
CA SER A 161 5.12 -2.76 17.21
C SER A 161 4.08 -2.95 16.09
N VAL A 162 3.03 -3.71 16.37
CA VAL A 162 1.92 -3.92 15.45
C VAL A 162 0.61 -3.74 16.21
N LYS A 163 -0.17 -2.74 15.79
CA LYS A 163 -1.54 -2.53 16.27
C LYS A 163 -2.50 -3.09 15.23
N VAL A 164 -3.55 -3.75 15.68
CA VAL A 164 -4.58 -4.30 14.80
C VAL A 164 -5.90 -3.62 15.08
N GLN A 165 -6.56 -3.15 14.03
CA GLN A 165 -7.93 -2.61 14.08
C GLN A 165 -8.84 -3.47 13.22
N PHE A 166 -10.05 -3.74 13.70
CA PHE A 166 -11.08 -4.43 12.94
C PHE A 166 -12.04 -3.45 12.28
N CYS A 167 -12.36 -3.68 11.01
CA CYS A 167 -13.34 -2.92 10.25
C CYS A 167 -14.51 -3.82 9.85
N ALA A 168 -15.56 -3.84 10.68
CA ALA A 168 -16.78 -4.60 10.42
C ALA A 168 -17.60 -4.03 9.26
N LEU A 169 -17.51 -2.71 9.01
CA LEU A 169 -18.27 -1.99 7.98
C LEU A 169 -17.61 -2.05 6.60
N ASN A 170 -16.83 -3.08 6.34
CA ASN A 170 -16.36 -3.46 5.01
C ASN A 170 -16.93 -4.83 4.65
N VAL A 171 -17.16 -5.08 3.37
CA VAL A 171 -17.67 -6.38 2.91
C VAL A 171 -16.66 -6.97 1.90
N PRO A 172 -16.00 -8.09 2.28
CA PRO A 172 -16.01 -8.72 3.62
C PRO A 172 -15.33 -7.86 4.69
N PRO A 173 -15.57 -8.13 6.00
CA PRO A 173 -14.88 -7.44 7.09
C PRO A 173 -13.37 -7.55 7.00
N ALA A 174 -12.65 -6.53 7.51
CA ALA A 174 -11.21 -6.40 7.30
C ALA A 174 -10.44 -6.07 8.57
N PHE A 175 -9.15 -6.39 8.56
CA PHE A 175 -8.17 -6.03 9.59
C PHE A 175 -7.19 -5.02 9.02
N ILE A 176 -6.85 -3.99 9.80
CA ILE A 176 -5.84 -2.99 9.49
C ILE A 176 -4.73 -3.14 10.55
N TYR A 177 -3.51 -3.27 10.06
CA TYR A 177 -2.30 -3.37 10.86
C TYR A 177 -1.54 -2.06 10.81
#